data_a532636e35b54f34d977d657b42d8a5e
#
_entry.id   a532636e35b54f34d977d657b42d8a5e
#
_cell.length_a   1.000
_cell.length_b   1.000
_cell.length_c   1.000
_cell.angle_alpha   90.00
_cell.angle_beta   90.00
_cell.angle_gamma   90.00
#
_symmetry.space_group_name_H-M   'P 1'
#
loop_
_entity.id
_entity.type
_entity.pdbx_description
1 polymer ?
#
loop_
_entity_poly.entity_id
_entity_poly.type
_entity_poly.pdbx_seq_one_letter_code
_entity_poly.pdbx_strand_id
1 'polypeptide(L)'
;MSSMPPITFNAIGYLKSCFVEKNGSPRQPSVCRQSRAQLAIESNFTNPHHSLMSLQQFSHVWLIFLFHMNENTHVRAKIKPPRLDGEKIGVFASRSPHRPNPIGLTLAKLDKVDGNIIHLSGIDIVDGTPILDIKPYIPDYDNPPADQDIQLASWLTLPPVKPLTVQFTSQAEDDLQQFFPSENNTSHSKYQLQLLKDSDEARSVIHDVVASDPRSTYRRNKCTDEVYHFTVDKLNISCKFENEVAIITQIVPVDDIQHLRDKFMKNAGSHQ
;
A
#
# COMPACT_ATOMS: atom_id res chain seq x y z
N MET A 1 -16.41 -37.56 8.29
CA MET A 1 -16.45 -36.43 7.37
C MET A 1 -15.18 -36.54 6.55
N SER A 2 -15.26 -36.78 5.24
CA SER A 2 -14.08 -36.75 4.37
C SER A 2 -13.58 -35.30 4.33
N SER A 3 -12.33 -35.07 4.72
CA SER A 3 -11.70 -33.78 4.60
C SER A 3 -11.64 -33.40 3.12
N MET A 4 -12.27 -32.32 2.73
CA MET A 4 -12.06 -31.77 1.39
C MET A 4 -10.57 -31.47 1.18
N PRO A 5 -10.05 -31.71 -0.04
CA PRO A 5 -8.65 -31.37 -0.32
C PRO A 5 -8.39 -29.87 -0.08
N PRO A 6 -7.17 -29.49 0.28
CA PRO A 6 -6.83 -28.09 0.47
C PRO A 6 -7.04 -27.32 -0.85
N ILE A 7 -7.61 -26.12 -0.73
CA ILE A 7 -7.77 -25.19 -1.86
C ILE A 7 -6.43 -24.48 -2.07
N THR A 8 -5.86 -24.58 -3.27
CA THR A 8 -4.60 -23.93 -3.63
C THR A 8 -4.86 -22.83 -4.64
N PHE A 9 -4.29 -21.66 -4.42
CA PHE A 9 -4.29 -20.54 -5.36
C PHE A 9 -2.88 -20.28 -5.89
N ASN A 10 -2.76 -19.99 -7.18
CA ASN A 10 -1.52 -19.56 -7.79
C ASN A 10 -1.57 -18.05 -8.00
N ALA A 11 -0.49 -17.34 -7.69
CA ALA A 11 -0.37 -15.93 -8.05
C ALA A 11 -0.31 -15.78 -9.57
N ILE A 12 -1.02 -14.78 -10.10
CA ILE A 12 -0.93 -14.39 -11.51
C ILE A 12 0.23 -13.44 -11.78
N GLY A 13 0.84 -12.92 -10.73
CA GLY A 13 1.99 -12.05 -10.73
C GLY A 13 2.23 -11.47 -9.34
N TYR A 14 3.30 -10.71 -9.21
CA TYR A 14 3.68 -10.03 -7.98
C TYR A 14 3.69 -8.52 -8.20
N LEU A 15 3.01 -7.79 -7.30
CA LEU A 15 2.88 -6.36 -7.42
C LEU A 15 4.22 -5.67 -7.09
N LYS A 16 4.73 -4.86 -8.01
CA LYS A 16 5.79 -3.91 -7.73
C LYS A 16 5.14 -2.61 -7.29
N SER A 17 5.35 -2.22 -6.04
CA SER A 17 4.70 -1.09 -5.40
C SER A 17 5.71 -0.06 -4.89
N CYS A 18 5.32 1.22 -4.88
CA CYS A 18 6.09 2.27 -4.22
C CYS A 18 6.13 2.10 -2.68
N PHE A 19 5.27 1.29 -2.09
CA PHE A 19 5.30 0.97 -0.66
C PHE A 19 6.13 -0.29 -0.42
N VAL A 20 7.39 -0.12 -0.07
CA VAL A 20 8.36 -1.21 0.07
C VAL A 20 8.13 -2.04 1.33
N GLU A 21 7.58 -1.43 2.38
CA GLU A 21 7.38 -2.05 3.68
C GLU A 21 6.04 -1.66 4.32
N LYS A 22 5.64 -2.36 5.40
CA LYS A 22 4.40 -2.04 6.13
C LYS A 22 4.42 -0.65 6.75
N ASN A 23 5.60 -0.17 7.18
CA ASN A 23 5.76 1.20 7.66
C ASN A 23 5.59 2.15 6.47
N GLY A 24 4.72 3.14 6.62
CA GLY A 24 4.44 4.09 5.55
C GLY A 24 3.47 3.59 4.48
N SER A 25 3.01 2.33 4.53
CA SER A 25 1.92 1.90 3.64
C SER A 25 0.57 2.44 4.12
N PRO A 26 -0.23 3.06 3.24
CA PRO A 26 -1.55 3.55 3.60
C PRO A 26 -2.49 2.39 3.95
N ARG A 27 -3.48 2.64 4.80
CA ARG A 27 -4.45 1.63 5.22
C ARG A 27 -5.63 1.47 4.26
N GLN A 28 -5.76 2.37 3.32
CA GLN A 28 -6.82 2.41 2.31
C GLN A 28 -6.30 3.10 1.04
N PRO A 29 -6.72 2.67 -0.15
CA PRO A 29 -6.24 3.24 -1.42
C PRO A 29 -6.60 4.72 -1.57
N SER A 30 -7.72 5.15 -0.98
CA SER A 30 -8.16 6.56 -1.02
C SER A 30 -7.27 7.54 -0.26
N VAL A 31 -6.38 7.04 0.62
CA VAL A 31 -5.44 7.87 1.40
C VAL A 31 -4.36 8.46 0.50
N CYS A 32 -3.84 7.69 -0.45
CA CYS A 32 -2.72 8.09 -1.30
C CYS A 32 -3.04 7.83 -2.78
N ARG A 33 -3.72 8.79 -3.41
CA ARG A 33 -4.19 8.63 -4.80
C ARG A 33 -3.06 8.62 -5.85
N GLN A 34 -1.93 9.22 -5.53
CA GLN A 34 -0.77 9.30 -6.42
C GLN A 34 0.25 8.16 -6.21
N SER A 35 -0.04 7.23 -5.30
CA SER A 35 0.77 6.02 -5.17
C SER A 35 0.82 5.24 -6.48
N ARG A 36 1.96 4.60 -6.75
CA ARG A 36 2.21 3.90 -8.02
C ARG A 36 2.54 2.44 -7.80
N ALA A 37 2.05 1.61 -8.71
CA ALA A 37 2.43 0.21 -8.80
C ALA A 37 2.45 -0.29 -10.24
N GLN A 38 3.15 -1.40 -10.44
CA GLN A 38 3.17 -2.17 -11.67
C GLN A 38 2.91 -3.64 -11.35
N LEU A 39 2.10 -4.28 -12.16
CA LEU A 39 1.87 -5.72 -12.08
C LEU A 39 2.23 -6.35 -13.43
N ALA A 40 3.28 -7.14 -13.44
CA ALA A 40 3.60 -7.98 -14.58
C ALA A 40 2.81 -9.28 -14.46
N ILE A 41 2.03 -9.62 -15.49
CA ILE A 41 1.34 -10.90 -15.55
C ILE A 41 2.34 -11.97 -15.95
N GLU A 42 2.48 -12.99 -15.09
CA GLU A 42 3.40 -14.09 -15.30
C GLU A 42 2.84 -15.14 -16.25
N SER A 43 3.72 -16.00 -16.74
CA SER A 43 3.49 -16.91 -17.87
C SER A 43 2.59 -18.12 -17.61
N ASN A 44 1.73 -18.10 -16.59
CA ASN A 44 0.72 -19.12 -16.38
C ASN A 44 -0.34 -19.17 -17.49
N PHE A 45 -0.33 -18.16 -18.37
CA PHE A 45 -1.14 -18.09 -19.57
C PHE A 45 -0.28 -18.39 -20.81
N THR A 46 -0.83 -19.10 -21.78
CA THR A 46 -0.18 -19.36 -23.06
C THR A 46 0.25 -18.05 -23.76
N ASN A 47 -0.52 -17.00 -23.53
CA ASN A 47 -0.20 -15.64 -23.97
C ASN A 47 -0.77 -14.62 -22.97
N PRO A 48 0.06 -14.04 -22.08
CA PRO A 48 -0.37 -13.05 -21.10
C PRO A 48 -1.07 -11.81 -21.70
N HIS A 49 -0.66 -11.39 -22.90
CA HIS A 49 -1.30 -10.25 -23.60
C HIS A 49 -2.78 -10.50 -23.88
N HIS A 50 -3.16 -11.74 -24.24
CA HIS A 50 -4.55 -12.07 -24.52
C HIS A 50 -5.42 -11.96 -23.27
N SER A 51 -4.88 -12.23 -22.09
CA SER A 51 -5.63 -12.11 -20.83
C SER A 51 -5.93 -10.64 -20.48
N LEU A 52 -5.17 -9.69 -21.03
CA LEU A 52 -5.32 -8.26 -20.79
C LEU A 52 -6.06 -7.51 -21.92
N MET A 53 -6.49 -8.24 -22.96
CA MET A 53 -7.24 -7.61 -24.05
C MET A 53 -8.49 -6.91 -23.51
N SER A 54 -8.70 -5.67 -23.97
CA SER A 54 -9.80 -4.79 -23.59
C SER A 54 -9.78 -4.27 -22.14
N LEU A 55 -8.85 -4.69 -21.29
CA LEU A 55 -8.76 -4.18 -19.93
C LEU A 55 -8.56 -2.66 -19.89
N GLN A 56 -7.81 -2.10 -20.84
CA GLN A 56 -7.57 -0.65 -20.97
C GLN A 56 -8.85 0.20 -21.15
N GLN A 57 -9.98 -0.42 -21.46
CA GLN A 57 -11.27 0.30 -21.58
C GLN A 57 -11.89 0.64 -20.22
N PHE A 58 -11.38 0.06 -19.13
CA PHE A 58 -11.84 0.31 -17.77
C PHE A 58 -10.92 1.31 -17.06
N SER A 59 -11.52 2.16 -16.22
CA SER A 59 -10.77 3.15 -15.43
C SER A 59 -10.20 2.58 -14.13
N HIS A 60 -10.82 1.54 -13.59
CA HIS A 60 -10.44 0.93 -12.31
C HIS A 60 -10.53 -0.60 -12.38
N VAL A 61 -9.75 -1.24 -11.52
CA VAL A 61 -9.72 -2.68 -11.36
C VAL A 61 -9.73 -3.07 -9.89
N TRP A 62 -10.45 -4.11 -9.55
CA TRP A 62 -10.30 -4.84 -8.30
C TRP A 62 -9.07 -5.72 -8.38
N LEU A 63 -8.19 -5.59 -7.38
CA LEU A 63 -7.08 -6.52 -7.14
C LEU A 63 -7.45 -7.42 -5.97
N ILE A 64 -7.41 -8.73 -6.20
CA ILE A 64 -7.55 -9.77 -5.19
C ILE A 64 -6.15 -10.30 -4.90
N PHE A 65 -5.71 -10.21 -3.65
CA PHE A 65 -4.32 -10.47 -3.29
C PHE A 65 -4.18 -11.22 -1.96
N LEU A 66 -2.99 -11.76 -1.71
CA LEU A 66 -2.66 -12.44 -0.46
C LEU A 66 -1.88 -11.47 0.45
N PHE A 67 -2.30 -11.33 1.71
CA PHE A 67 -1.52 -10.66 2.73
C PHE A 67 -0.31 -11.52 3.13
N HIS A 68 0.76 -11.45 2.35
CA HIS A 68 1.93 -12.33 2.47
C HIS A 68 2.86 -11.99 3.65
N MET A 69 2.76 -10.76 4.19
CA MET A 69 3.61 -10.31 5.29
C MET A 69 2.96 -10.48 6.67
N ASN A 70 1.92 -11.31 6.79
CA ASN A 70 1.30 -11.62 8.07
C ASN A 70 2.12 -12.64 8.85
N GLU A 71 2.89 -12.19 9.83
CA GLU A 71 3.69 -13.04 10.72
C GLU A 71 2.84 -13.82 11.77
N ASN A 72 1.55 -13.51 11.88
CA ASN A 72 0.70 -14.10 12.89
C ASN A 72 0.06 -15.41 12.38
N THR A 73 0.54 -16.51 12.92
CA THR A 73 -0.04 -17.85 12.77
C THR A 73 -1.41 -18.00 13.47
N HIS A 74 -1.81 -17.05 14.32
CA HIS A 74 -3.06 -17.12 15.06
C HIS A 74 -4.18 -16.30 14.41
N VAL A 75 -5.20 -17.00 13.97
CA VAL A 75 -6.46 -16.40 13.52
C VAL A 75 -7.17 -15.75 14.71
N ARG A 76 -7.46 -14.46 14.60
CA ARG A 76 -8.16 -13.72 15.67
C ARG A 76 -9.63 -13.54 15.29
N ALA A 77 -10.53 -14.04 16.15
CA ALA A 77 -11.97 -13.81 15.96
C ALA A 77 -12.36 -12.34 16.12
N LYS A 78 -11.62 -11.58 16.94
CA LYS A 78 -11.86 -10.14 17.17
C LYS A 78 -10.57 -9.35 16.93
N ILE A 79 -10.70 -8.20 16.32
CA ILE A 79 -9.61 -7.25 16.06
C ILE A 79 -9.94 -5.87 16.64
N LYS A 80 -8.92 -5.01 16.74
CA LYS A 80 -9.05 -3.61 17.21
C LYS A 80 -8.78 -2.68 16.02
N PRO A 81 -9.81 -2.16 15.34
CA PRO A 81 -9.61 -1.16 14.31
C PRO A 81 -9.02 0.13 14.91
N PRO A 82 -8.10 0.81 14.21
CA PRO A 82 -7.52 2.06 14.72
C PRO A 82 -8.55 3.16 15.02
N ARG A 83 -9.67 3.18 14.29
CA ARG A 83 -10.76 4.16 14.50
C ARG A 83 -11.58 3.92 15.77
N LEU A 84 -11.51 2.74 16.38
CA LEU A 84 -12.29 2.36 17.55
C LEU A 84 -11.52 2.50 18.87
N ASP A 85 -10.36 3.15 18.85
CA ASP A 85 -9.55 3.49 20.04
C ASP A 85 -9.45 2.36 21.08
N GLY A 86 -9.29 1.14 20.59
CA GLY A 86 -9.09 -0.06 21.41
C GLY A 86 -10.32 -0.96 21.58
N GLU A 87 -11.50 -0.54 21.16
CA GLU A 87 -12.67 -1.42 21.08
C GLU A 87 -12.47 -2.55 20.07
N LYS A 88 -13.07 -3.69 20.36
CA LYS A 88 -12.93 -4.89 19.53
C LYS A 88 -14.18 -5.14 18.71
N ILE A 89 -13.99 -5.44 17.43
CA ILE A 89 -15.06 -5.94 16.56
C ILE A 89 -14.70 -7.31 15.97
N GLY A 90 -15.69 -8.02 15.43
CA GLY A 90 -15.45 -9.26 14.70
C GLY A 90 -14.55 -9.03 13.49
N VAL A 91 -13.67 -9.99 13.20
CA VAL A 91 -12.72 -9.86 12.08
C VAL A 91 -13.42 -9.68 10.74
N PHE A 92 -14.58 -10.31 10.54
CA PHE A 92 -15.37 -10.17 9.31
C PHE A 92 -16.14 -8.85 9.18
N ALA A 93 -16.29 -8.10 10.29
CA ALA A 93 -16.79 -6.73 10.26
C ALA A 93 -15.70 -5.70 9.89
N SER A 94 -14.57 -6.14 9.34
CA SER A 94 -13.43 -5.32 8.96
C SER A 94 -12.71 -5.88 7.73
N ARG A 95 -11.78 -5.09 7.19
CA ARG A 95 -10.82 -5.52 6.15
C ARG A 95 -9.44 -5.85 6.71
N SER A 96 -9.37 -6.22 8.00
CA SER A 96 -8.11 -6.60 8.64
C SER A 96 -7.44 -7.77 7.92
N PRO A 97 -6.09 -7.78 7.83
CA PRO A 97 -5.33 -8.89 7.27
C PRO A 97 -5.32 -10.16 8.16
N HIS A 98 -5.65 -10.02 9.46
CA HIS A 98 -5.63 -11.12 10.44
C HIS A 98 -6.91 -11.97 10.38
N ARG A 99 -7.15 -12.61 9.25
CA ARG A 99 -8.33 -13.42 8.95
C ARG A 99 -7.95 -14.87 8.58
N PRO A 100 -8.90 -15.83 8.65
CA PRO A 100 -8.61 -17.25 8.36
C PRO A 100 -7.97 -17.46 7.00
N ASN A 101 -8.51 -16.79 5.98
CA ASN A 101 -7.91 -16.68 4.65
C ASN A 101 -7.42 -15.25 4.48
N PRO A 102 -6.12 -15.01 4.50
CA PRO A 102 -5.57 -13.66 4.47
C PRO A 102 -5.63 -13.05 3.06
N ILE A 103 -6.83 -13.05 2.47
CA ILE A 103 -7.12 -12.49 1.16
C ILE A 103 -7.53 -11.03 1.33
N GLY A 104 -6.87 -10.15 0.57
CA GLY A 104 -7.16 -8.74 0.46
C GLY A 104 -7.92 -8.40 -0.80
N LEU A 105 -8.61 -7.26 -0.76
CA LEU A 105 -9.31 -6.67 -1.90
C LEU A 105 -9.06 -5.17 -1.88
N THR A 106 -8.58 -4.63 -3.00
CA THR A 106 -8.42 -3.19 -3.18
C THR A 106 -8.90 -2.75 -4.56
N LEU A 107 -9.41 -1.52 -4.64
CA LEU A 107 -9.79 -0.88 -5.89
C LEU A 107 -8.67 0.06 -6.31
N ALA A 108 -7.99 -0.27 -7.39
CA ALA A 108 -6.90 0.52 -7.96
C ALA A 108 -7.35 1.23 -9.24
N LYS A 109 -6.81 2.41 -9.49
CA LYS A 109 -6.98 3.07 -10.77
C LYS A 109 -6.08 2.40 -11.81
N LEU A 110 -6.62 2.08 -12.97
CA LEU A 110 -5.88 1.59 -14.11
C LEU A 110 -5.34 2.77 -14.92
N ASP A 111 -4.04 2.97 -14.89
CA ASP A 111 -3.40 4.06 -15.65
C ASP A 111 -3.06 3.65 -17.08
N LYS A 112 -2.50 2.45 -17.27
CA LYS A 112 -2.04 1.95 -18.58
C LYS A 112 -1.87 0.43 -18.55
N VAL A 113 -2.11 -0.21 -19.69
CA VAL A 113 -1.65 -1.57 -19.99
C VAL A 113 -0.57 -1.49 -21.05
N ASP A 114 0.61 -2.07 -20.78
CA ASP A 114 1.76 -2.06 -21.66
C ASP A 114 2.33 -3.47 -21.79
N GLY A 115 1.98 -4.12 -22.88
CA GLY A 115 2.30 -5.52 -23.04
C GLY A 115 1.63 -6.41 -21.99
N ASN A 116 2.41 -7.09 -21.18
CA ASN A 116 1.95 -7.88 -20.05
C ASN A 116 2.03 -7.13 -18.70
N ILE A 117 2.33 -5.82 -18.74
CA ILE A 117 2.46 -4.98 -17.54
C ILE A 117 1.25 -4.07 -17.40
N ILE A 118 0.65 -4.09 -16.22
CA ILE A 118 -0.43 -3.19 -15.83
C ILE A 118 0.16 -2.12 -14.91
N HIS A 119 -0.04 -0.85 -15.27
CA HIS A 119 0.34 0.30 -14.47
C HIS A 119 -0.86 0.80 -13.66
N LEU A 120 -0.68 0.97 -12.38
CA LEU A 120 -1.73 1.26 -11.42
C LEU A 120 -1.36 2.46 -10.54
N SER A 121 -2.39 3.17 -10.10
CA SER A 121 -2.27 4.22 -9.08
C SER A 121 -3.38 4.12 -8.03
N GLY A 122 -3.23 4.86 -6.92
CA GLY A 122 -4.19 4.81 -5.83
C GLY A 122 -4.23 3.42 -5.20
N ILE A 123 -3.08 2.89 -4.82
CA ILE A 123 -2.94 1.57 -4.19
C ILE A 123 -2.52 1.70 -2.72
N ASP A 124 -2.80 0.65 -1.95
CA ASP A 124 -2.45 0.50 -0.53
C ASP A 124 -1.71 -0.82 -0.24
N ILE A 125 -1.13 -1.41 -1.26
CA ILE A 125 -0.53 -2.74 -1.23
C ILE A 125 0.99 -2.63 -1.18
N VAL A 126 1.60 -3.43 -0.30
CA VAL A 126 3.06 -3.51 -0.15
C VAL A 126 3.70 -4.22 -1.35
N ASP A 127 4.91 -3.80 -1.68
CA ASP A 127 5.73 -4.38 -2.73
C ASP A 127 5.93 -5.89 -2.55
N GLY A 128 6.00 -6.63 -3.67
CA GLY A 128 6.12 -8.09 -3.67
C GLY A 128 4.85 -8.86 -3.31
N THR A 129 3.71 -8.19 -3.15
CA THR A 129 2.45 -8.86 -2.81
C THR A 129 1.97 -9.75 -3.95
N PRO A 130 1.66 -11.05 -3.68
CA PRO A 130 1.08 -11.95 -4.67
C PRO A 130 -0.34 -11.51 -5.03
N ILE A 131 -0.59 -11.30 -6.32
CA ILE A 131 -1.91 -11.01 -6.87
C ILE A 131 -2.53 -12.33 -7.35
N LEU A 132 -3.73 -12.62 -6.86
CA LEU A 132 -4.45 -13.85 -7.16
C LEU A 132 -5.39 -13.69 -8.36
N ASP A 133 -5.99 -12.51 -8.50
CA ASP A 133 -6.94 -12.22 -9.58
C ASP A 133 -7.09 -10.72 -9.82
N ILE A 134 -7.56 -10.34 -11.01
CA ILE A 134 -7.93 -8.99 -11.41
C ILE A 134 -9.34 -9.02 -11.97
N LYS A 135 -10.19 -8.08 -11.54
CA LYS A 135 -11.52 -7.90 -12.13
C LYS A 135 -11.72 -6.42 -12.49
N PRO A 136 -12.30 -6.10 -13.66
CA PRO A 136 -12.67 -4.74 -13.96
C PRO A 136 -13.72 -4.25 -12.96
N TYR A 137 -13.63 -2.98 -12.55
CA TYR A 137 -14.69 -2.34 -11.77
C TYR A 137 -15.83 -1.93 -12.72
N ILE A 138 -17.03 -2.42 -12.42
CA ILE A 138 -18.24 -2.17 -13.19
C ILE A 138 -19.30 -1.62 -12.23
N PRO A 139 -19.62 -0.30 -12.26
CA PRO A 139 -20.54 0.31 -11.30
C PRO A 139 -21.89 -0.41 -11.17
N ASP A 140 -22.43 -0.87 -12.29
CA ASP A 140 -23.73 -1.57 -12.32
C ASP A 140 -23.72 -2.94 -11.62
N TYR A 141 -22.52 -3.55 -11.45
CA TYR A 141 -22.36 -4.85 -10.79
C TYR A 141 -21.84 -4.72 -9.36
N ASP A 142 -21.01 -3.68 -9.13
CA ASP A 142 -20.26 -3.53 -7.88
C ASP A 142 -21.01 -2.65 -6.86
N ASN A 143 -21.93 -1.80 -7.32
CA ASN A 143 -22.74 -0.98 -6.44
C ASN A 143 -24.09 -1.64 -6.17
N PRO A 144 -24.63 -1.51 -4.95
CA PRO A 144 -26.02 -1.83 -4.69
C PRO A 144 -26.96 -1.00 -5.59
N PRO A 145 -28.15 -1.50 -5.94
CA PRO A 145 -29.16 -0.72 -6.64
C PRO A 145 -29.41 0.63 -5.97
N ALA A 146 -29.64 1.69 -6.78
CA ALA A 146 -29.73 3.07 -6.29
C ALA A 146 -30.95 3.31 -5.35
N ASP A 147 -31.94 2.42 -5.39
CA ASP A 147 -33.14 2.45 -4.55
C ASP A 147 -32.97 1.71 -3.21
N GLN A 148 -31.79 1.14 -2.95
CA GLN A 148 -31.49 0.46 -1.71
C GLN A 148 -30.67 1.34 -0.76
N ASP A 149 -31.12 1.39 0.50
CA ASP A 149 -30.38 2.06 1.57
C ASP A 149 -29.09 1.28 1.92
N ILE A 150 -27.95 1.96 1.87
CA ILE A 150 -26.67 1.40 2.28
C ILE A 150 -26.49 1.63 3.78
N GLN A 151 -26.48 0.55 4.55
CA GLN A 151 -26.17 0.61 5.98
C GLN A 151 -24.68 0.51 6.23
N LEU A 152 -24.15 1.46 6.97
CA LEU A 152 -22.77 1.48 7.44
C LEU A 152 -22.71 1.30 8.96
N ALA A 153 -21.64 0.66 9.44
CA ALA A 153 -21.39 0.60 10.86
C ALA A 153 -21.16 2.02 11.43
N SER A 154 -21.74 2.33 12.60
CA SER A 154 -21.70 3.67 13.20
C SER A 154 -20.27 4.24 13.34
N TRP A 155 -19.30 3.40 13.64
CA TRP A 155 -17.91 3.81 13.75
C TRP A 155 -17.25 4.22 12.41
N LEU A 156 -17.83 3.86 11.27
CA LEU A 156 -17.41 4.32 9.94
C LEU A 156 -18.01 5.68 9.58
N THR A 157 -19.16 6.03 10.16
CA THR A 157 -19.84 7.32 9.95
C THR A 157 -19.30 8.43 10.85
N LEU A 158 -18.49 8.09 11.87
CA LEU A 158 -17.78 9.07 12.67
C LEU A 158 -16.88 9.94 11.75
N PRO A 159 -16.72 11.24 12.09
CA PRO A 159 -15.81 12.10 11.32
C PRO A 159 -14.46 11.40 11.15
N PRO A 160 -13.83 11.49 9.97
CA PRO A 160 -12.49 11.00 9.80
C PRO A 160 -11.58 11.66 10.84
N VAL A 161 -10.60 10.91 11.35
CA VAL A 161 -9.55 11.49 12.20
C VAL A 161 -8.95 12.66 11.43
N LYS A 162 -8.87 13.83 12.07
CA LYS A 162 -8.31 15.02 11.45
C LYS A 162 -6.89 14.68 10.98
N PRO A 163 -6.57 14.91 9.70
CA PRO A 163 -5.23 14.65 9.22
C PRO A 163 -4.22 15.56 9.93
N LEU A 164 -3.01 15.05 10.12
CA LEU A 164 -1.91 15.84 10.66
C LEU A 164 -1.51 16.93 9.68
N THR A 165 -1.07 18.07 10.20
CA THR A 165 -0.40 19.09 9.40
C THR A 165 1.01 18.58 9.07
N VAL A 166 1.34 18.49 7.77
CA VAL A 166 2.66 18.01 7.33
C VAL A 166 3.52 19.20 6.91
N GLN A 167 4.74 19.23 7.43
CA GLN A 167 5.75 20.23 7.10
C GLN A 167 7.01 19.54 6.61
N PHE A 168 7.65 20.13 5.62
CA PHE A 168 8.96 19.71 5.15
C PHE A 168 9.97 20.76 5.59
N THR A 169 11.08 20.33 6.18
CA THR A 169 12.21 21.24 6.43
C THR A 169 12.88 21.63 5.12
N SER A 170 13.62 22.76 5.08
CA SER A 170 14.40 23.13 3.91
C SER A 170 15.36 22.01 3.49
N GLN A 171 15.98 21.32 4.46
CA GLN A 171 16.84 20.18 4.20
C GLN A 171 16.08 19.03 3.50
N ALA A 172 14.87 18.71 3.94
CA ALA A 172 14.08 17.64 3.31
C ALA A 172 13.62 18.00 1.89
N GLU A 173 13.32 19.27 1.63
CA GLU A 173 13.01 19.75 0.27
C GLU A 173 14.26 19.66 -0.64
N ASP A 174 15.43 20.09 -0.16
CA ASP A 174 16.70 19.98 -0.89
C ASP A 174 17.09 18.52 -1.14
N ASP A 175 16.91 17.66 -0.15
CA ASP A 175 17.14 16.20 -0.28
C ASP A 175 16.25 15.60 -1.36
N LEU A 176 14.96 15.95 -1.39
CA LEU A 176 13.99 15.45 -2.37
C LEU A 176 14.38 15.86 -3.80
N GLN A 177 14.85 17.09 -3.99
CA GLN A 177 15.26 17.58 -5.31
C GLN A 177 16.44 16.81 -5.89
N GLN A 178 17.28 16.16 -5.07
CA GLN A 178 18.39 15.36 -5.57
C GLN A 178 17.94 14.12 -6.37
N PHE A 179 16.71 13.65 -6.15
CA PHE A 179 16.12 12.53 -6.90
C PHE A 179 15.56 12.94 -8.26
N PHE A 180 15.49 14.26 -8.52
CA PHE A 180 14.94 14.83 -9.76
C PHE A 180 15.91 15.87 -10.34
N PRO A 181 17.13 15.45 -10.71
CA PRO A 181 18.12 16.38 -11.26
C PRO A 181 17.60 17.01 -12.57
N SER A 182 17.94 18.27 -12.78
CA SER A 182 17.72 18.94 -14.07
C SER A 182 18.46 18.19 -15.19
N GLU A 183 17.95 18.28 -16.42
CA GLU A 183 18.37 17.52 -17.61
C GLU A 183 19.89 17.43 -17.89
N ASN A 184 20.69 18.31 -17.29
CA ASN A 184 22.14 18.39 -17.47
C ASN A 184 22.97 17.59 -16.43
N ASN A 185 22.31 16.94 -15.47
CA ASN A 185 23.00 16.23 -14.40
C ASN A 185 22.66 14.75 -14.47
N THR A 186 23.60 13.90 -14.89
CA THR A 186 23.45 12.44 -14.83
C THR A 186 23.36 12.02 -13.36
N SER A 187 22.14 11.75 -12.89
CA SER A 187 21.92 11.29 -11.53
C SER A 187 22.67 9.98 -11.30
N HIS A 188 23.39 9.88 -10.20
CA HIS A 188 23.89 8.59 -9.73
C HIS A 188 22.74 7.61 -9.59
N SER A 189 22.91 6.35 -9.97
CA SER A 189 21.86 5.32 -9.98
C SER A 189 21.09 5.18 -8.65
N LYS A 190 21.72 5.55 -7.53
CA LYS A 190 21.08 5.54 -6.20
C LYS A 190 19.93 6.53 -6.02
N TYR A 191 19.90 7.61 -6.80
CA TYR A 191 18.83 8.62 -6.77
C TYR A 191 17.73 8.38 -7.82
N GLN A 192 17.82 7.30 -8.59
CA GLN A 192 16.82 6.99 -9.62
C GLN A 192 15.61 6.28 -9.02
N LEU A 193 14.46 6.92 -9.02
CA LEU A 193 13.19 6.32 -8.61
C LEU A 193 12.73 5.28 -9.65
N GLN A 194 11.92 4.31 -9.20
CA GLN A 194 11.44 3.21 -10.04
C GLN A 194 10.02 3.41 -10.52
N LEU A 195 9.18 4.04 -9.73
CA LEU A 195 7.74 4.14 -9.95
C LEU A 195 7.24 5.58 -9.96
N LEU A 196 7.70 6.41 -9.02
CA LEU A 196 7.32 7.82 -8.92
C LEU A 196 8.01 8.62 -10.02
N LYS A 197 7.28 9.56 -10.65
CA LYS A 197 7.72 10.21 -11.89
C LYS A 197 8.42 11.55 -11.67
N ASP A 198 7.95 12.30 -10.69
CA ASP A 198 8.43 13.65 -10.42
C ASP A 198 8.40 14.00 -8.92
N SER A 199 8.99 15.13 -8.56
CA SER A 199 9.09 15.61 -7.18
C SER A 199 7.74 15.92 -6.56
N ASP A 200 6.79 16.41 -7.35
CA ASP A 200 5.46 16.77 -6.86
C ASP A 200 4.66 15.52 -6.51
N GLU A 201 4.75 14.47 -7.34
CA GLU A 201 4.15 13.17 -7.06
C GLU A 201 4.78 12.53 -5.82
N ALA A 202 6.10 12.51 -5.72
CA ALA A 202 6.81 11.97 -4.55
C ALA A 202 6.45 12.74 -3.26
N ARG A 203 6.45 14.07 -3.31
CA ARG A 203 6.05 14.95 -2.21
C ARG A 203 4.61 14.69 -1.78
N SER A 204 3.69 14.55 -2.74
CA SER A 204 2.28 14.25 -2.46
C SER A 204 2.11 12.90 -1.78
N VAL A 205 2.80 11.85 -2.26
CA VAL A 205 2.75 10.51 -1.64
C VAL A 205 3.27 10.55 -0.21
N ILE A 206 4.41 11.20 0.04
CA ILE A 206 4.97 11.36 1.39
C ILE A 206 3.99 12.12 2.29
N HIS A 207 3.45 13.25 1.79
CA HIS A 207 2.46 14.06 2.51
C HIS A 207 1.24 13.22 2.92
N ASP A 208 0.61 12.52 1.98
CA ASP A 208 -0.62 11.78 2.21
C ASP A 208 -0.43 10.63 3.22
N VAL A 209 0.69 9.91 3.11
CA VAL A 209 1.07 8.86 4.07
C VAL A 209 1.19 9.45 5.47
N VAL A 210 1.95 10.53 5.63
CA VAL A 210 2.24 11.13 6.94
C VAL A 210 1.03 11.83 7.53
N ALA A 211 0.22 12.52 6.70
CA ALA A 211 -1.01 13.18 7.12
C ALA A 211 -2.02 12.19 7.72
N SER A 212 -2.01 10.93 7.26
CA SER A 212 -2.87 9.88 7.78
C SER A 212 -2.41 9.25 9.11
N ASP A 213 -1.33 9.72 9.70
CA ASP A 213 -0.62 9.15 10.86
C ASP A 213 -0.36 7.64 10.71
N PRO A 214 0.74 7.26 10.04
CA PRO A 214 1.06 5.86 9.77
C PRO A 214 1.49 5.08 11.02
N ARG A 215 1.72 5.75 12.14
CA ARG A 215 2.19 5.13 13.38
C ARG A 215 1.15 4.17 13.96
N SER A 216 1.61 3.08 14.55
CA SER A 216 0.76 2.20 15.36
C SER A 216 0.32 2.92 16.65
N THR A 217 -0.78 2.47 17.25
CA THR A 217 -1.25 2.99 18.55
C THR A 217 -0.16 2.91 19.63
N TYR A 218 0.65 1.85 19.60
CA TYR A 218 1.79 1.70 20.51
C TYR A 218 2.82 2.82 20.31
N ARG A 219 3.24 3.09 19.06
CA ARG A 219 4.20 4.15 18.77
C ARG A 219 3.66 5.53 19.12
N ARG A 220 2.40 5.80 18.83
CA ARG A 220 1.76 7.08 19.23
C ARG A 220 1.80 7.36 20.72
N ASN A 221 1.62 6.32 21.54
CA ASN A 221 1.49 6.46 22.99
C ASN A 221 2.79 6.25 23.78
N LYS A 222 3.77 5.55 23.20
CA LYS A 222 4.99 5.12 23.91
C LYS A 222 6.30 5.59 23.31
N CYS A 223 6.29 6.06 22.05
CA CYS A 223 7.50 6.46 21.31
C CYS A 223 7.30 7.87 20.74
N THR A 224 6.88 8.82 21.57
CA THR A 224 6.53 10.19 21.16
C THR A 224 7.73 10.98 20.64
N ASP A 225 8.92 10.73 21.18
CA ASP A 225 10.13 11.49 20.87
C ASP A 225 11.03 10.80 19.83
N GLU A 226 10.63 9.60 19.36
CA GLU A 226 11.41 8.85 18.37
C GLU A 226 11.16 9.35 16.95
N VAL A 227 12.24 9.42 16.16
CA VAL A 227 12.12 9.66 14.73
C VAL A 227 11.47 8.44 14.07
N TYR A 228 10.42 8.69 13.31
CA TYR A 228 9.74 7.66 12.53
C TYR A 228 10.37 7.55 11.16
N HIS A 229 10.80 6.35 10.79
CA HIS A 229 11.37 6.07 9.48
C HIS A 229 10.42 5.19 8.67
N PHE A 230 10.31 5.49 7.38
CA PHE A 230 9.56 4.69 6.42
C PHE A 230 10.13 4.88 5.02
N THR A 231 9.80 3.96 4.13
CA THR A 231 10.31 3.94 2.77
C THR A 231 9.18 4.04 1.75
N VAL A 232 9.36 4.93 0.77
CA VAL A 232 8.51 5.04 -0.41
C VAL A 232 9.41 5.01 -1.64
N ASP A 233 9.20 4.07 -2.56
CA ASP A 233 10.06 3.81 -3.71
C ASP A 233 11.52 3.63 -3.28
N LYS A 234 12.43 4.52 -3.63
CA LYS A 234 13.83 4.58 -3.16
C LYS A 234 14.09 5.68 -2.14
N LEU A 235 13.05 6.31 -1.65
CA LEU A 235 13.12 7.37 -0.66
C LEU A 235 13.02 6.77 0.74
N ASN A 236 14.03 6.92 1.59
CA ASN A 236 13.96 6.65 3.02
C ASN A 236 13.71 7.98 3.74
N ILE A 237 12.55 8.09 4.35
CA ILE A 237 12.02 9.32 4.92
C ILE A 237 12.14 9.27 6.44
N SER A 238 12.67 10.35 7.04
CA SER A 238 12.72 10.58 8.48
C SER A 238 11.69 11.64 8.86
N CYS A 239 10.79 11.29 9.78
CA CYS A 239 9.69 12.16 10.22
C CYS A 239 9.63 12.24 11.75
N LYS A 240 9.44 13.44 12.30
CA LYS A 240 9.11 13.69 13.71
C LYS A 240 7.65 14.08 13.84
N PHE A 241 7.04 13.69 14.95
CA PHE A 241 5.65 14.01 15.24
C PHE A 241 5.57 14.84 16.52
N GLU A 242 5.02 16.03 16.41
CA GLU A 242 4.85 16.98 17.52
C GLU A 242 3.38 17.41 17.56
N ASN A 243 2.62 16.91 18.52
CA ASN A 243 1.18 17.14 18.63
C ASN A 243 0.42 16.73 17.32
N GLU A 244 -0.21 17.72 16.66
CA GLU A 244 -0.94 17.53 15.38
C GLU A 244 -0.07 17.86 14.15
N VAL A 245 1.24 18.04 14.33
CA VAL A 245 2.17 18.36 13.24
C VAL A 245 3.15 17.21 13.04
N ALA A 246 3.36 16.86 11.79
CA ALA A 246 4.39 15.93 11.36
C ALA A 246 5.43 16.66 10.52
N ILE A 247 6.69 16.55 10.91
CA ILE A 247 7.80 17.29 10.31
C ILE A 247 8.73 16.31 9.60
N ILE A 248 8.79 16.39 8.27
CA ILE A 248 9.76 15.64 7.47
C ILE A 248 11.11 16.34 7.61
N THR A 249 12.07 15.63 8.18
CA THR A 249 13.38 16.21 8.53
C THR A 249 14.47 15.87 7.54
N GLN A 250 14.38 14.72 6.89
CA GLN A 250 15.42 14.22 5.99
C GLN A 250 14.85 13.19 4.99
N ILE A 251 15.40 13.17 3.79
CA ILE A 251 15.08 12.18 2.75
C ILE A 251 16.41 11.68 2.15
N VAL A 252 16.71 10.39 2.32
CA VAL A 252 17.94 9.80 1.79
C VAL A 252 17.65 8.62 0.85
N PRO A 253 18.51 8.33 -0.13
CA PRO A 253 18.33 7.17 -0.99
C PRO A 253 18.43 5.86 -0.22
N VAL A 254 17.62 4.88 -0.60
CA VAL A 254 17.79 3.48 -0.16
C VAL A 254 18.75 2.80 -1.12
N ASP A 255 19.94 2.47 -0.64
CA ASP A 255 21.02 1.91 -1.48
C ASP A 255 20.70 0.50 -1.99
N ASP A 256 19.88 -0.25 -1.23
CA ASP A 256 19.50 -1.62 -1.60
C ASP A 256 18.09 -1.98 -1.15
N ILE A 257 17.11 -1.76 -2.04
CA ILE A 257 15.72 -2.18 -1.79
C ILE A 257 15.64 -3.70 -1.67
N GLN A 258 16.49 -4.46 -2.37
CA GLN A 258 16.52 -5.92 -2.28
C GLN A 258 16.93 -6.36 -0.87
N HIS A 259 17.89 -5.67 -0.23
CA HIS A 259 18.27 -5.95 1.15
C HIS A 259 17.09 -5.74 2.13
N LEU A 260 16.28 -4.71 1.93
CA LEU A 260 15.06 -4.50 2.73
C LEU A 260 14.06 -5.65 2.51
N ARG A 261 13.81 -6.05 1.26
CA ARG A 261 12.94 -7.20 0.93
C ARG A 261 13.42 -8.48 1.60
N ASP A 262 14.72 -8.78 1.49
CA ASP A 262 15.32 -9.99 2.06
C ASP A 262 15.27 -9.99 3.59
N LYS A 263 15.44 -8.85 4.23
CA LYS A 263 15.30 -8.68 5.68
C LYS A 263 13.89 -9.04 6.15
N PHE A 264 12.87 -8.60 5.44
CA PHE A 264 11.48 -8.91 5.76
C PHE A 264 11.15 -10.38 5.50
N MET A 265 11.64 -10.96 4.41
CA MET A 265 11.42 -12.37 4.09
C MET A 265 12.11 -13.32 5.09
N LYS A 266 13.32 -13.00 5.55
CA LYS A 266 14.03 -13.77 6.59
C LYS A 266 13.30 -13.75 7.93
N ASN A 267 12.76 -12.60 8.33
CA ASN A 267 11.99 -12.50 9.56
C ASN A 267 10.64 -13.26 9.50
N ALA A 268 10.07 -13.40 8.31
CA ALA A 268 8.86 -14.22 8.09
C ALA A 268 9.14 -15.73 8.13
N GLY A 269 10.38 -16.16 7.81
CA GLY A 269 10.79 -17.57 7.78
C GLY A 269 11.37 -18.11 9.10
N SER A 270 11.72 -17.25 10.07
CA SER A 270 12.38 -17.66 11.32
C SER A 270 11.41 -18.04 12.45
N HIS A 271 10.12 -18.14 12.16
CA HIS A 271 9.08 -18.57 13.12
C HIS A 271 8.23 -19.73 12.56
N GLN A 272 8.89 -20.69 11.90
CA GLN A 272 8.31 -22.01 11.65
C GLN A 272 8.59 -22.98 12.78
#